data_ca727b3b2bda6154ff346dad8899dc24
#
_entry.id   ca727b3b2bda6154ff346dad8899dc24
#
_cell.length_a   1.000
_cell.length_b   1.000
_cell.length_c   1.000
_cell.angle_alpha   90.00
_cell.angle_beta   90.00
_cell.angle_gamma   90.00
#
_symmetry.space_group_name_H-M   'P 1'
#
loop_
_entity.id
_entity.type
_entity.pdbx_description
1 polymer ?
#
loop_
_entity_poly.entity_id
_entity_poly.type
_entity_poly.pdbx_seq_one_letter_code
_entity_poly.pdbx_strand_id
1 'polypeptide(L)'
;MTSYIDVAVIGAGISGISAASYLRKKCLNKNFTIFEKRDSIGGTWDLFKYPGIRSDSDMFTLGFSFKPWRERKAIADGPSIMKYLKETVNENNLEQNIEYNKSLVKAEWSSDEALWKLTIFDSSSNKNNIINCKFLF
;
A
#
# COMPACT_ATOMS: atom_id res chain seq x y z
N MET A 1 -12.40 14.27 15.05
CA MET A 1 -11.15 14.12 15.83
C MET A 1 -10.01 13.97 14.84
N THR A 2 -8.92 14.68 15.06
CA THR A 2 -7.74 14.60 14.22
C THR A 2 -6.76 13.59 14.82
N SER A 3 -6.32 12.61 14.06
CA SER A 3 -5.28 11.66 14.46
C SER A 3 -3.95 11.98 13.79
N TYR A 4 -2.87 11.44 14.34
CA TYR A 4 -1.51 11.64 13.82
C TYR A 4 -0.83 10.29 13.58
N ILE A 5 -0.15 10.21 12.45
CA ILE A 5 0.77 9.11 12.12
C ILE A 5 2.07 9.67 11.53
N ASP A 6 3.17 8.94 11.62
CA ASP A 6 4.43 9.41 11.04
C ASP A 6 4.38 9.37 9.51
N VAL A 7 3.90 8.26 8.94
CA VAL A 7 3.87 8.04 7.49
C VAL A 7 2.49 7.54 7.05
N ALA A 8 1.89 8.23 6.10
CA ALA A 8 0.72 7.74 5.38
C ALA A 8 1.15 7.16 4.03
N VAL A 9 0.78 5.91 3.78
CA VAL A 9 0.99 5.23 2.49
C VAL A 9 -0.37 5.12 1.79
N ILE A 10 -0.48 5.63 0.58
CA ILE A 10 -1.74 5.66 -0.17
C ILE A 10 -1.76 4.53 -1.21
N GLY A 11 -2.60 3.56 -0.95
CA GLY A 11 -2.78 2.38 -1.79
C GLY A 11 -2.00 1.17 -1.31
N ALA A 12 -2.65 0.00 -1.38
CA ALA A 12 -2.07 -1.30 -1.06
C ALA A 12 -1.78 -2.12 -2.34
N GLY A 13 -1.35 -1.47 -3.39
CA GLY A 13 -0.77 -2.10 -4.57
C GLY A 13 0.69 -2.46 -4.36
N ILE A 14 1.37 -2.86 -5.41
CA ILE A 14 2.77 -3.29 -5.34
C ILE A 14 3.69 -2.20 -4.74
N SER A 15 3.48 -0.94 -5.12
CA SER A 15 4.29 0.19 -4.62
C SER A 15 4.06 0.47 -3.14
N GLY A 16 2.81 0.50 -2.69
CA GLY A 16 2.47 0.73 -1.28
C GLY A 16 2.96 -0.41 -0.37
N ILE A 17 2.83 -1.65 -0.82
CA ILE A 17 3.36 -2.83 -0.12
C ILE A 17 4.89 -2.76 -0.03
N SER A 18 5.57 -2.32 -1.10
CA SER A 18 7.01 -2.11 -1.10
C SER A 18 7.43 -1.06 -0.06
N ALA A 19 6.82 0.12 -0.10
CA ALA A 19 7.09 1.20 0.84
C ALA A 19 6.89 0.76 2.29
N ALA A 20 5.76 0.12 2.58
CA ALA A 20 5.44 -0.39 3.91
C ALA A 20 6.42 -1.46 4.39
N SER A 21 6.88 -2.34 3.51
CA SER A 21 7.90 -3.34 3.83
C SER A 21 9.23 -2.69 4.23
N TYR A 22 9.64 -1.65 3.51
CA TYR A 22 10.84 -0.89 3.88
C TYR A 22 10.65 -0.12 5.18
N LEU A 23 9.50 0.51 5.41
CA LEU A 23 9.19 1.17 6.68
C LEU A 23 9.29 0.18 7.84
N ARG A 24 8.72 -1.01 7.71
CA ARG A 24 8.79 -2.07 8.72
C ARG A 24 10.22 -2.49 9.03
N LYS A 25 11.07 -2.59 8.01
CA LYS A 25 12.45 -3.08 8.15
C LYS A 25 13.46 -2.01 8.58
N LYS A 26 13.28 -0.78 8.11
CA LYS A 26 14.30 0.28 8.21
C LYS A 26 13.91 1.43 9.14
N CYS A 27 12.63 1.62 9.41
CA CYS A 27 12.11 2.74 10.19
C CYS A 27 11.35 2.25 11.43
N LEU A 28 12.04 1.51 12.28
CA LEU A 28 11.45 0.81 13.45
C LEU A 28 10.76 1.74 14.45
N ASN A 29 11.15 3.03 14.48
CA ASN A 29 10.60 4.02 15.40
C ASN A 29 9.46 4.84 14.78
N LYS A 30 9.01 4.47 13.57
CA LYS A 30 7.96 5.21 12.85
C LYS A 30 6.70 4.37 12.79
N ASN A 31 5.57 4.98 13.13
CA ASN A 31 4.28 4.38 12.86
C ASN A 31 3.83 4.76 11.45
N PHE A 32 3.13 3.84 10.81
CA PHE A 32 2.60 4.07 9.48
C PHE A 32 1.26 3.37 9.29
N THR A 33 0.46 3.92 8.40
CA THR A 33 -0.81 3.32 7.97
C THR A 33 -0.87 3.34 6.45
N ILE A 34 -1.34 2.23 5.88
CA ILE A 34 -1.65 2.12 4.46
C ILE A 34 -3.16 2.32 4.32
N PHE A 35 -3.56 3.34 3.56
CA PHE A 35 -4.97 3.59 3.26
C PHE A 35 -5.29 3.02 1.89
N GLU A 36 -6.15 1.99 1.85
CA GLU A 36 -6.60 1.36 0.61
C GLU A 36 -8.08 1.64 0.38
N LYS A 37 -8.40 2.18 -0.80
CA LYS A 37 -9.79 2.53 -1.14
C LYS A 37 -10.71 1.32 -1.34
N ARG A 38 -10.14 0.17 -1.70
CA ARG A 38 -10.85 -1.08 -1.93
C ARG A 38 -10.85 -1.94 -0.66
N ASP A 39 -11.46 -3.09 -0.74
CA ASP A 39 -11.55 -4.07 0.36
C ASP A 39 -10.45 -5.14 0.32
N SER A 40 -9.49 -5.00 -0.60
CA SER A 40 -8.39 -5.95 -0.78
C SER A 40 -7.12 -5.28 -1.26
N ILE A 41 -5.98 -5.91 -0.99
CA ILE A 41 -4.68 -5.53 -1.52
C ILE A 41 -4.55 -5.92 -2.99
N GLY A 42 -3.49 -5.44 -3.64
CA GLY A 42 -3.04 -5.90 -4.95
C GLY A 42 -3.18 -4.86 -6.06
N GLY A 43 -3.96 -3.81 -5.87
CA GLY A 43 -4.13 -2.75 -6.87
C GLY A 43 -4.52 -3.32 -8.23
N THR A 44 -3.73 -3.02 -9.25
CA THR A 44 -3.92 -3.52 -10.63
C THR A 44 -4.14 -5.03 -10.70
N TRP A 45 -3.39 -5.80 -9.91
CA TRP A 45 -3.39 -7.26 -9.97
C TRP A 45 -4.61 -7.90 -9.30
N ASP A 46 -5.31 -7.17 -8.47
CA ASP A 46 -6.60 -7.58 -7.92
C ASP A 46 -7.79 -6.97 -8.69
N LEU A 47 -7.63 -5.75 -9.21
CA LEU A 47 -8.68 -5.04 -9.93
C LEU A 47 -9.01 -5.70 -11.28
N PHE A 48 -8.01 -6.07 -12.06
CA PHE A 48 -8.17 -6.66 -13.39
C PHE A 48 -8.08 -8.18 -13.33
N LYS A 49 -9.15 -8.86 -13.76
CA LYS A 49 -9.29 -10.33 -13.71
C LYS A 49 -9.71 -10.93 -15.05
N TYR A 50 -9.25 -10.32 -16.14
CA TYR A 50 -9.54 -10.88 -17.48
C TYR A 50 -8.64 -12.08 -17.78
N PRO A 51 -9.09 -13.02 -18.65
CA PRO A 51 -8.26 -14.16 -19.04
C PRO A 51 -6.95 -13.73 -19.69
N GLY A 52 -5.84 -14.30 -19.24
CA GLY A 52 -4.51 -14.01 -19.77
C GLY A 52 -3.82 -12.77 -19.17
N ILE A 53 -4.38 -12.15 -18.14
CA ILE A 53 -3.70 -11.06 -17.43
C ILE A 53 -2.33 -11.53 -16.91
N ARG A 54 -1.30 -10.76 -17.23
CA ARG A 54 0.09 -11.06 -16.88
C ARG A 54 0.92 -9.77 -16.81
N SER A 55 2.12 -9.85 -16.23
CA SER A 55 3.06 -8.74 -16.29
C SER A 55 3.60 -8.52 -17.72
N ASP A 56 3.90 -7.29 -18.05
CA ASP A 56 4.55 -6.92 -19.32
C ASP A 56 6.07 -7.04 -19.24
N SER A 57 6.62 -6.96 -18.03
CA SER A 57 8.03 -7.14 -17.73
C SER A 57 8.26 -8.42 -16.91
N ASP A 58 9.52 -8.85 -16.87
CA ASP A 58 9.88 -10.01 -16.05
C ASP A 58 9.80 -9.71 -14.55
N MET A 59 9.50 -10.73 -13.77
CA MET A 59 9.34 -10.63 -12.32
C MET A 59 10.69 -10.48 -11.58
N PHE A 60 11.82 -10.73 -12.22
CA PHE A 60 13.12 -10.46 -11.63
C PHE A 60 13.38 -8.96 -11.54
N THR A 61 12.78 -8.18 -12.46
CA THR A 61 12.82 -6.71 -12.45
C THR A 61 11.64 -6.12 -11.64
N LEU A 62 10.42 -6.64 -11.82
CA LEU A 62 9.22 -6.13 -11.15
C LEU A 62 9.18 -6.48 -9.66
N GLY A 63 9.74 -7.63 -9.28
CA GLY A 63 9.74 -8.12 -7.90
C GLY A 63 10.57 -7.23 -6.96
N PHE A 64 10.28 -7.35 -5.68
CA PHE A 64 10.98 -6.58 -4.65
C PHE A 64 12.42 -7.07 -4.46
N SER A 65 13.36 -6.17 -4.27
CA SER A 65 14.75 -6.52 -4.01
C SER A 65 14.94 -7.35 -2.73
N PHE A 66 14.09 -7.15 -1.73
CA PHE A 66 14.10 -7.89 -0.46
C PHE A 66 13.37 -9.22 -0.52
N LYS A 67 12.60 -9.49 -1.59
CA LYS A 67 11.88 -10.75 -1.83
C LYS A 67 12.05 -11.15 -3.30
N PRO A 68 13.17 -11.79 -3.68
CA PRO A 68 13.42 -12.20 -5.05
C PRO A 68 12.35 -13.14 -5.58
N TRP A 69 11.98 -12.97 -6.83
CA TRP A 69 11.10 -13.90 -7.53
C TRP A 69 11.80 -15.24 -7.73
N ARG A 70 11.16 -16.33 -7.31
CA ARG A 70 11.75 -17.68 -7.34
C ARG A 70 11.00 -18.66 -8.24
N GLU A 71 9.91 -18.23 -8.85
CA GLU A 71 9.16 -19.05 -9.79
C GLU A 71 9.89 -19.16 -11.13
N ARG A 72 9.66 -20.26 -11.86
CA ARG A 72 10.33 -20.49 -13.15
C ARG A 72 9.87 -19.54 -14.24
N LYS A 73 8.59 -19.14 -14.22
CA LYS A 73 8.04 -18.16 -15.17
C LYS A 73 8.53 -16.77 -14.87
N ALA A 74 9.33 -16.20 -15.76
CA ALA A 74 9.78 -14.82 -15.65
C ALA A 74 8.61 -13.82 -15.82
N ILE A 75 7.74 -14.06 -16.79
CA ILE A 75 6.51 -13.29 -17.01
C ILE A 75 5.39 -13.98 -16.23
N ALA A 76 4.98 -13.37 -15.12
CA ALA A 76 3.98 -13.97 -14.24
C ALA A 76 2.56 -13.59 -14.62
N ASP A 77 1.63 -14.52 -14.42
CA ASP A 77 0.20 -14.23 -14.50
C ASP A 77 -0.31 -13.47 -13.27
N GLY A 78 -1.49 -12.87 -13.40
CA GLY A 78 -2.11 -12.09 -12.32
C GLY A 78 -2.23 -12.83 -10.99
N PRO A 79 -2.77 -14.06 -10.97
CA PRO A 79 -2.88 -14.86 -9.74
C PRO A 79 -1.54 -15.12 -9.06
N SER A 80 -0.48 -15.38 -9.81
CA SER A 80 0.88 -15.58 -9.27
C SER A 80 1.43 -14.32 -8.64
N ILE A 81 1.19 -13.16 -9.25
CA ILE A 81 1.58 -11.86 -8.69
C ILE A 81 0.77 -11.57 -7.42
N MET A 82 -0.53 -11.83 -7.42
CA MET A 82 -1.36 -11.67 -6.22
C MET A 82 -0.89 -12.56 -5.07
N LYS A 83 -0.53 -13.80 -5.35
CA LYS A 83 0.05 -14.70 -4.34
C LYS A 83 1.33 -14.11 -3.75
N TYR A 84 2.23 -13.64 -4.61
CA TYR A 84 3.49 -13.00 -4.22
C TYR A 84 3.26 -11.76 -3.33
N LEU A 85 2.28 -10.90 -3.67
CA LEU A 85 1.93 -9.73 -2.86
C LEU A 85 1.34 -10.12 -1.50
N LYS A 86 0.44 -11.10 -1.46
CA LYS A 86 -0.15 -11.61 -0.20
C LYS A 86 0.91 -12.21 0.72
N GLU A 87 1.82 -13.00 0.17
CA GLU A 87 2.96 -13.54 0.91
C GLU A 87 3.83 -12.41 1.49
N THR A 88 4.11 -11.37 0.71
CA THR A 88 4.89 -10.22 1.15
C THR A 88 4.23 -9.49 2.31
N VAL A 89 2.93 -9.24 2.23
CA VAL A 89 2.15 -8.62 3.31
C VAL A 89 2.22 -9.47 4.59
N ASN A 90 2.05 -10.77 4.46
CA ASN A 90 2.10 -11.70 5.59
C ASN A 90 3.49 -11.78 6.22
N GLU A 91 4.54 -11.98 5.41
CA GLU A 91 5.93 -12.08 5.87
C GLU A 91 6.43 -10.83 6.60
N ASN A 92 5.91 -9.66 6.24
CA ASN A 92 6.27 -8.38 6.86
C ASN A 92 5.24 -7.89 7.89
N ASN A 93 4.24 -8.69 8.23
CA ASN A 93 3.17 -8.35 9.19
C ASN A 93 2.51 -6.99 8.87
N LEU A 94 2.18 -6.76 7.61
CA LEU A 94 1.63 -5.47 7.15
C LEU A 94 0.11 -5.38 7.29
N GLU A 95 -0.61 -6.50 7.38
CA GLU A 95 -2.08 -6.50 7.42
C GLU A 95 -2.64 -5.60 8.52
N GLN A 96 -2.02 -5.60 9.68
CA GLN A 96 -2.41 -4.74 10.81
C GLN A 96 -2.25 -3.24 10.55
N ASN A 97 -1.51 -2.86 9.52
CA ASN A 97 -1.28 -1.47 9.12
C ASN A 97 -2.13 -1.03 7.93
N ILE A 98 -2.95 -1.94 7.37
CA ILE A 98 -3.80 -1.63 6.22
C ILE A 98 -5.20 -1.27 6.71
N GLU A 99 -5.65 -0.08 6.34
CA GLU A 99 -7.04 0.34 6.52
C GLU A 99 -7.74 0.31 5.17
N TYR A 100 -8.65 -0.65 5.01
CA TYR A 100 -9.45 -0.81 3.81
C TYR A 100 -10.64 0.15 3.77
N ASN A 101 -11.22 0.32 2.59
CA ASN A 101 -12.35 1.21 2.34
C ASN A 101 -12.06 2.68 2.72
N LYS A 102 -10.80 3.07 2.62
CA LYS A 102 -10.30 4.40 2.96
C LYS A 102 -9.69 5.07 1.73
N SER A 103 -10.32 6.13 1.26
CA SER A 103 -9.86 6.87 0.08
C SER A 103 -9.28 8.21 0.47
N LEU A 104 -8.10 8.55 -0.02
CA LEU A 104 -7.57 9.91 0.09
C LEU A 104 -8.39 10.82 -0.82
N VAL A 105 -9.06 11.80 -0.22
CA VAL A 105 -9.86 12.81 -0.94
C VAL A 105 -9.04 14.08 -1.17
N LYS A 106 -8.28 14.50 -0.16
CA LYS A 106 -7.48 15.73 -0.20
C LYS A 106 -6.22 15.57 0.64
N ALA A 107 -5.12 16.15 0.16
CA ALA A 107 -3.87 16.29 0.90
C ALA A 107 -3.40 17.72 0.83
N GLU A 108 -3.16 18.35 1.97
CA GLU A 108 -2.73 19.74 2.12
C GLU A 108 -1.47 19.80 2.96
N TRP A 109 -0.43 20.42 2.43
CA TRP A 109 0.80 20.66 3.16
C TRP A 109 0.71 21.96 3.96
N SER A 110 1.07 21.90 5.24
CA SER A 110 1.25 23.07 6.09
C SER A 110 2.75 23.29 6.36
N SER A 111 3.31 24.36 5.81
CA SER A 111 4.72 24.71 6.04
C SER A 111 4.97 25.16 7.47
N ASP A 112 4.01 25.82 8.09
CA ASP A 112 4.14 26.29 9.47
C ASP A 112 4.18 25.14 10.48
N GLU A 113 3.38 24.09 10.24
CA GLU A 113 3.32 22.90 11.08
C GLU A 113 4.27 21.79 10.63
N ALA A 114 4.82 21.91 9.41
CA ALA A 114 5.63 20.90 8.73
C ALA A 114 4.93 19.54 8.69
N LEU A 115 3.63 19.55 8.34
CA LEU A 115 2.75 18.38 8.31
C LEU A 115 1.86 18.37 7.09
N TRP A 116 1.51 17.16 6.64
CA TRP A 116 0.41 16.92 5.74
C TRP A 116 -0.89 16.76 6.53
N LYS A 117 -1.92 17.46 6.08
CA LYS A 117 -3.31 17.27 6.53
C LYS A 117 -4.05 16.50 5.46
N LEU A 118 -4.44 15.27 5.78
CA LEU A 118 -5.13 14.38 4.88
C LEU A 118 -6.62 14.31 5.22
N THR A 119 -7.46 14.41 4.20
CA THR A 119 -8.88 14.09 4.31
C THR A 119 -9.07 12.69 3.74
N ILE A 120 -9.40 11.74 4.60
CA ILE A 120 -9.63 10.34 4.25
C ILE A 120 -11.12 10.05 4.32
N PHE A 121 -11.72 9.68 3.20
CA PHE A 121 -13.11 9.22 3.14
C PHE A 121 -13.19 7.74 3.51
N ASP A 122 -13.99 7.45 4.50
CA ASP A 122 -14.34 6.08 4.92
C ASP A 122 -15.66 5.68 4.30
N SER A 123 -15.62 4.79 3.31
CA SER A 123 -16.84 4.33 2.63
C SER A 123 -17.72 3.41 3.50
N SER A 124 -17.14 2.79 4.55
CA SER A 124 -17.89 1.94 5.47
C SER A 124 -18.81 2.75 6.39
N SER A 125 -18.35 3.91 6.83
CA SER A 125 -19.10 4.83 7.69
C SER A 125 -19.72 6.03 6.96
N ASN A 126 -19.37 6.20 5.70
CA ASN A 126 -19.73 7.35 4.84
C ASN A 126 -19.33 8.70 5.46
N LYS A 127 -18.12 8.76 6.04
CA LYS A 127 -17.59 9.95 6.73
C LYS A 127 -16.17 10.30 6.26
N ASN A 128 -15.86 11.57 6.36
CA ASN A 128 -14.50 12.06 6.22
C ASN A 128 -13.80 12.13 7.58
N ASN A 129 -12.56 11.63 7.61
CA ASN A 129 -11.68 11.70 8.77
C ASN A 129 -10.46 12.57 8.42
N ILE A 130 -10.00 13.34 9.40
CA ILE A 130 -8.79 14.16 9.24
C ILE A 130 -7.63 13.45 9.92
N ILE A 131 -6.55 13.27 9.16
CA ILE A 131 -5.33 12.62 9.63
C ILE A 131 -4.15 13.51 9.30
N ASN A 132 -3.32 13.78 10.27
CA ASN A 132 -2.05 14.49 10.06
C ASN A 132 -0.91 13.47 9.95
N CYS A 133 0.01 13.72 9.03
CA CYS A 133 1.22 12.91 8.93
C CYS A 133 2.44 13.75 8.52
N LYS A 134 3.62 13.24 8.87
CA LYS A 134 4.88 13.89 8.54
C LYS A 134 5.32 13.59 7.11
N PHE A 135 5.10 12.37 6.66
CA PHE A 135 5.46 11.89 5.33
C PHE A 135 4.25 11.28 4.65
N LEU A 136 4.08 11.63 3.38
CA LEU A 136 3.05 11.10 2.49
C LEU A 136 3.74 10.36 1.34
N PHE A 137 3.37 9.09 1.14
CA PHE A 137 3.84 8.24 0.04
C PHE A 137 2.67 7.83 -0.86
#